data_ec2204aa293fa18df7b35fa186b48d73
#
_entry.id   ec2204aa293fa18df7b35fa186b48d73
#
_cell.length_a   1.000
_cell.length_b   1.000
_cell.length_c   1.000
_cell.angle_alpha   90.00
_cell.angle_beta   90.00
_cell.angle_gamma   90.00
#
_symmetry.space_group_name_H-M   'P 1'
#
loop_
_entity.id
_entity.type
_entity.pdbx_description
1 polymer ?
#
loop_
_entity_poly.entity_id
_entity_poly.type
_entity_poly.pdbx_seq_one_letter_code
_entity_poly.pdbx_strand_id
1 'polypeptide(L)'
;MNQQIFMLETVARILSQVRTTIVFTGGATISLYLDEVAAPDIRPTDDVDCVVEIMSRAEYYNFSNLLRTLGLQETTESGAPLCRWQYEGISIDVMPCDSSVLGFSNRWYRPGIANSIRYQLPSGRQILIFSTPYLLASKIEAFMGRGGVTFILVLILKTLWHCLTGVLVCSRKCNKLTMK
;
A
#
# COMPACT_ATOMS: atom_id res chain seq x y z
N MET A 1 -4.71 18.45 -7.47
CA MET A 1 -4.80 17.25 -6.60
C MET A 1 -3.59 16.39 -6.92
N ASN A 2 -2.83 15.91 -5.92
CA ASN A 2 -1.67 15.05 -6.14
C ASN A 2 -2.13 13.75 -6.82
N GLN A 3 -1.43 13.30 -7.87
CA GLN A 3 -1.76 12.09 -8.64
C GLN A 3 -1.87 10.85 -7.74
N GLN A 4 -0.98 10.71 -6.76
CA GLN A 4 -1.00 9.59 -5.82
C GLN A 4 -2.26 9.59 -4.95
N ILE A 5 -2.69 10.76 -4.48
CA ILE A 5 -3.93 10.89 -3.72
C ILE A 5 -5.14 10.53 -4.59
N PHE A 6 -5.16 10.98 -5.85
CA PHE A 6 -6.23 10.60 -6.80
C PHE A 6 -6.30 9.08 -7.00
N MET A 7 -5.15 8.42 -7.19
CA MET A 7 -5.08 6.96 -7.34
C MET A 7 -5.59 6.25 -6.09
N LEU A 8 -5.14 6.68 -4.90
CA LEU A 8 -5.59 6.11 -3.62
C LEU A 8 -7.10 6.28 -3.41
N GLU A 9 -7.66 7.45 -3.71
CA GLU A 9 -9.11 7.72 -3.64
C GLU A 9 -9.90 6.80 -4.56
N THR A 10 -9.45 6.66 -5.81
CA THR A 10 -10.09 5.80 -6.82
C THR A 10 -10.08 4.33 -6.39
N VAL A 11 -8.92 3.82 -5.98
CA VAL A 11 -8.78 2.43 -5.54
C VAL A 11 -9.52 2.18 -4.23
N ALA A 12 -9.46 3.12 -3.27
CA ALA A 12 -10.21 3.01 -2.02
C ALA A 12 -11.72 3.01 -2.24
N ARG A 13 -12.22 3.78 -3.23
CA ARG A 13 -13.63 3.81 -3.60
C ARG A 13 -14.10 2.45 -4.11
N ILE A 14 -13.37 1.83 -5.03
CA ILE A 14 -13.79 0.55 -5.61
C ILE A 14 -13.63 -0.60 -4.61
N LEU A 15 -12.53 -0.62 -3.86
CA LEU A 15 -12.25 -1.68 -2.89
C LEU A 15 -13.09 -1.56 -1.60
N SER A 16 -13.78 -0.44 -1.34
CA SER A 16 -14.70 -0.31 -0.20
C SER A 16 -15.89 -1.26 -0.26
N GLN A 17 -16.16 -1.87 -1.41
CA GLN A 17 -17.22 -2.88 -1.60
C GLN A 17 -16.76 -4.29 -1.17
N VAL A 18 -15.48 -4.46 -0.89
CA VAL A 18 -14.89 -5.72 -0.46
C VAL A 18 -14.96 -5.84 1.06
N ARG A 19 -15.34 -7.03 1.55
CA ARG A 19 -15.45 -7.28 3.00
C ARG A 19 -14.15 -7.72 3.66
N THR A 20 -13.19 -8.21 2.86
CA THR A 20 -11.87 -8.62 3.35
C THR A 20 -11.07 -7.41 3.81
N THR A 21 -10.27 -7.56 4.87
CA THR A 21 -9.35 -6.51 5.32
C THR A 21 -8.34 -6.19 4.22
N ILE A 22 -8.31 -4.94 3.79
CA ILE A 22 -7.37 -4.42 2.80
C ILE A 22 -6.57 -3.31 3.45
N VAL A 23 -5.25 -3.38 3.35
CA VAL A 23 -4.32 -2.40 3.89
C VAL A 23 -3.45 -1.85 2.76
N PHE A 24 -3.48 -0.55 2.56
CA PHE A 24 -2.67 0.13 1.55
C PHE A 24 -1.22 0.26 2.03
N THR A 25 -0.29 0.12 1.10
CA THR A 25 1.16 0.19 1.35
C THR A 25 1.87 0.76 0.12
N GLY A 26 3.17 0.59 0.02
CA GLY A 26 3.94 0.91 -1.19
C GLY A 26 4.23 2.39 -1.41
N GLY A 27 4.50 2.72 -2.66
CA GLY A 27 4.93 4.06 -3.09
C GLY A 27 3.85 5.11 -2.94
N ALA A 28 2.64 4.80 -3.36
CA ALA A 28 1.52 5.72 -3.35
C ALA A 28 1.14 6.22 -1.95
N THR A 29 1.39 5.42 -0.91
CA THR A 29 1.07 5.80 0.47
C THR A 29 2.10 6.73 1.11
N ILE A 30 3.30 6.90 0.55
CA ILE A 30 4.38 7.69 1.16
C ILE A 30 3.93 9.13 1.44
N SER A 31 3.18 9.73 0.51
CA SER A 31 2.65 11.09 0.67
C SER A 31 1.72 11.25 1.88
N LEU A 32 1.15 10.16 2.40
CA LEU A 32 0.26 10.19 3.56
C LEU A 32 1.00 10.33 4.90
N TYR A 33 2.30 10.05 4.92
CA TYR A 33 3.14 10.12 6.13
C TYR A 33 3.94 11.44 6.23
N LEU A 34 3.90 12.25 5.16
CA LEU A 34 4.72 13.46 5.05
C LEU A 34 3.86 14.71 5.25
N ASP A 35 4.51 15.77 5.73
CA ASP A 35 3.92 17.11 5.67
C ASP A 35 4.05 17.70 4.28
N GLU A 36 3.19 18.70 3.95
CA GLU A 36 3.17 19.39 2.66
C GLU A 36 4.53 19.97 2.24
N VAL A 37 5.38 20.32 3.22
CA VAL A 37 6.72 20.87 2.99
C VAL A 37 7.71 19.83 2.45
N ALA A 38 7.53 18.55 2.77
CA ALA A 38 8.41 17.46 2.35
C ALA A 38 7.90 16.74 1.07
N ALA A 39 6.73 17.11 0.58
CA ALA A 39 6.07 16.47 -0.56
C ALA A 39 6.80 16.60 -1.93
N PRO A 40 7.58 17.66 -2.24
CA PRO A 40 8.20 17.83 -3.55
C PRO A 40 9.20 16.75 -3.96
N ASP A 41 9.80 16.06 -2.99
CA ASP A 41 10.87 15.07 -3.24
C ASP A 41 10.38 13.63 -3.40
N ILE A 42 9.04 13.39 -3.41
CA ILE A 42 8.49 12.05 -3.56
C ILE A 42 8.58 11.63 -5.03
N ARG A 43 9.27 10.51 -5.28
CA ARG A 43 9.24 9.89 -6.61
C ARG A 43 7.82 9.48 -6.95
N PRO A 44 7.26 9.93 -8.09
CA PRO A 44 5.97 9.44 -8.56
C PRO A 44 5.98 7.91 -8.68
N THR A 45 4.86 7.28 -8.37
CA THR A 45 4.60 5.87 -8.64
C THR A 45 3.33 5.78 -9.47
N ASP A 46 3.28 4.77 -10.36
CA ASP A 46 2.16 4.55 -11.29
C ASP A 46 1.25 3.42 -10.81
N ASP A 47 1.54 2.86 -9.63
CA ASP A 47 0.83 1.75 -9.03
C ASP A 47 0.36 2.05 -7.60
N VAL A 48 -0.69 1.33 -7.20
CA VAL A 48 -1.20 1.29 -5.83
C VAL A 48 -1.03 -0.12 -5.28
N ASP A 49 -0.24 -0.25 -4.23
CA ASP A 49 0.00 -1.51 -3.55
C ASP A 49 -1.01 -1.71 -2.42
N CYS A 50 -1.65 -2.89 -2.39
CA CYS A 50 -2.55 -3.32 -1.33
C CYS A 50 -2.17 -4.70 -0.82
N VAL A 51 -2.25 -4.90 0.49
CA VAL A 51 -2.15 -6.23 1.09
C VAL A 51 -3.52 -6.63 1.61
N VAL A 52 -3.93 -7.87 1.28
CA VAL A 52 -5.22 -8.42 1.67
C VAL A 52 -5.05 -9.58 2.65
N GLU A 53 -5.94 -9.64 3.65
CA GLU A 53 -5.95 -10.70 4.65
C GLU A 53 -6.60 -11.97 4.07
N ILE A 54 -5.86 -12.61 3.15
CA ILE A 54 -6.25 -13.85 2.48
C ILE A 54 -5.16 -14.89 2.72
N MET A 55 -5.56 -16.10 3.14
CA MET A 55 -4.66 -17.15 3.60
C MET A 55 -4.77 -18.45 2.80
N SER A 56 -5.69 -18.52 1.83
CA SER A 56 -5.88 -19.70 1.00
C SER A 56 -6.11 -19.34 -0.47
N ARG A 57 -5.76 -20.29 -1.37
CA ARG A 57 -6.02 -20.13 -2.80
C ARG A 57 -7.51 -20.03 -3.13
N ALA A 58 -8.34 -20.75 -2.39
CA ALA A 58 -9.79 -20.71 -2.60
C ALA A 58 -10.37 -19.33 -2.26
N GLU A 59 -9.94 -18.74 -1.14
CA GLU A 59 -10.32 -17.37 -0.78
C GLU A 59 -9.84 -16.36 -1.83
N TYR A 60 -8.60 -16.49 -2.31
CA TYR A 60 -8.05 -15.61 -3.33
C TYR A 60 -8.79 -15.73 -4.66
N TYR A 61 -9.20 -16.94 -5.06
CA TYR A 61 -10.00 -17.15 -6.24
C TYR A 61 -11.36 -16.45 -6.15
N ASN A 62 -12.07 -16.60 -5.02
CA ASN A 62 -13.33 -15.93 -4.78
C ASN A 62 -13.17 -14.40 -4.75
N PHE A 63 -12.11 -13.93 -4.12
CA PHE A 63 -11.76 -12.51 -4.10
C PHE A 63 -11.47 -11.97 -5.51
N SER A 64 -10.71 -12.70 -6.33
CA SER A 64 -10.43 -12.35 -7.72
C SER A 64 -11.71 -12.26 -8.56
N ASN A 65 -12.66 -13.19 -8.36
CA ASN A 65 -13.95 -13.12 -9.02
C ASN A 65 -14.73 -11.86 -8.62
N LEU A 66 -14.68 -11.49 -7.32
CA LEU A 66 -15.29 -10.25 -6.86
C LEU A 66 -14.62 -9.03 -7.51
N LEU A 67 -13.30 -8.96 -7.60
CA LEU A 67 -12.60 -7.86 -8.26
C LEU A 67 -13.03 -7.71 -9.73
N ARG A 68 -13.21 -8.83 -10.46
CA ARG A 68 -13.73 -8.80 -11.84
C ARG A 68 -15.15 -8.24 -11.91
N THR A 69 -16.03 -8.60 -10.97
CA THR A 69 -17.40 -8.05 -10.93
C THR A 69 -17.41 -6.55 -10.60
N LEU A 70 -16.39 -6.05 -9.92
CA LEU A 70 -16.19 -4.62 -9.65
C LEU A 70 -15.58 -3.87 -10.83
N GLY A 71 -15.25 -4.57 -11.94
CA GLY A 71 -14.69 -3.97 -13.14
C GLY A 71 -13.16 -3.91 -13.20
N LEU A 72 -12.46 -4.53 -12.24
CA LEU A 72 -11.01 -4.66 -12.31
C LEU A 72 -10.66 -5.75 -13.34
N GLN A 73 -9.57 -5.54 -14.07
CA GLN A 73 -9.07 -6.47 -15.08
C GLN A 73 -7.69 -6.98 -14.65
N GLU A 74 -7.46 -8.30 -14.80
CA GLU A 74 -6.12 -8.85 -14.61
C GLU A 74 -5.19 -8.36 -15.72
N THR A 75 -3.97 -8.00 -15.35
CA THR A 75 -2.95 -7.63 -16.32
C THR A 75 -2.49 -8.86 -17.10
N THR A 76 -2.54 -8.77 -18.42
CA THR A 76 -2.05 -9.82 -19.35
C THR A 76 -0.65 -9.51 -19.89
N GLU A 77 0.00 -8.46 -19.42
CA GLU A 77 1.34 -8.06 -19.86
C GLU A 77 2.38 -9.10 -19.45
N SER A 78 3.26 -9.43 -20.41
CA SER A 78 4.35 -10.38 -20.15
C SER A 78 5.28 -9.87 -19.06
N GLY A 79 5.49 -10.68 -18.00
CA GLY A 79 6.33 -10.33 -16.86
C GLY A 79 5.65 -9.51 -15.77
N ALA A 80 4.37 -9.18 -15.91
CA ALA A 80 3.63 -8.54 -14.83
C ALA A 80 3.46 -9.48 -13.62
N PRO A 81 3.45 -8.94 -12.39
CA PRO A 81 3.16 -9.74 -11.20
C PRO A 81 1.76 -10.37 -11.25
N LEU A 82 1.61 -11.61 -10.74
CA LEU A 82 0.32 -12.31 -10.68
C LEU A 82 -0.75 -11.60 -9.84
N CYS A 83 -0.34 -10.67 -9.00
CA CYS A 83 -1.24 -9.87 -8.15
C CYS A 83 -1.68 -8.55 -8.80
N ARG A 84 -1.26 -8.28 -10.04
CA ARG A 84 -1.51 -7.00 -10.73
C ARG A 84 -2.86 -6.96 -11.41
N TRP A 85 -3.60 -5.92 -11.11
CA TRP A 85 -4.90 -5.57 -11.67
C TRP A 85 -4.84 -4.19 -12.33
N GLN A 86 -5.77 -3.92 -13.23
CA GLN A 86 -5.96 -2.63 -13.88
C GLN A 86 -7.39 -2.13 -13.62
N TYR A 87 -7.51 -0.85 -13.28
CA TYR A 87 -8.80 -0.18 -13.13
C TYR A 87 -8.67 1.31 -13.49
N GLU A 88 -9.44 1.76 -14.47
CA GLU A 88 -9.43 3.17 -14.94
C GLU A 88 -8.01 3.71 -15.24
N GLY A 89 -7.15 2.86 -15.83
CA GLY A 89 -5.76 3.22 -16.15
C GLY A 89 -4.79 3.19 -14.95
N ILE A 90 -5.25 2.78 -13.77
CA ILE A 90 -4.42 2.63 -12.57
C ILE A 90 -4.01 1.17 -12.42
N SER A 91 -2.70 0.92 -12.26
CA SER A 91 -2.18 -0.39 -11.86
C SER A 91 -2.37 -0.60 -10.36
N ILE A 92 -2.90 -1.77 -9.98
CA ILE A 92 -3.19 -2.10 -8.58
C ILE A 92 -2.58 -3.46 -8.29
N ASP A 93 -1.61 -3.52 -7.38
CA ASP A 93 -1.01 -4.77 -6.92
C ASP A 93 -1.72 -5.21 -5.62
N VAL A 94 -2.49 -6.31 -5.72
CA VAL A 94 -3.28 -6.84 -4.60
C VAL A 94 -2.63 -8.12 -4.10
N MET A 95 -1.82 -8.00 -3.07
CA MET A 95 -0.96 -9.06 -2.57
C MET A 95 -1.60 -9.79 -1.38
N PRO A 96 -1.75 -11.13 -1.43
CA PRO A 96 -2.18 -11.89 -0.27
C PRO A 96 -1.12 -11.89 0.83
N CYS A 97 -1.53 -11.99 2.08
CA CYS A 97 -0.60 -12.00 3.21
C CYS A 97 0.08 -13.36 3.44
N ASP A 98 -0.28 -14.40 2.68
CA ASP A 98 0.30 -15.74 2.78
C ASP A 98 0.93 -16.17 1.45
N SER A 99 2.19 -16.69 1.52
CA SER A 99 2.95 -17.11 0.33
C SER A 99 2.39 -18.37 -0.36
N SER A 100 1.60 -19.19 0.33
CA SER A 100 0.98 -20.39 -0.26
C SER A 100 -0.06 -20.05 -1.34
N VAL A 101 -0.54 -18.81 -1.36
CA VAL A 101 -1.58 -18.34 -2.28
C VAL A 101 -1.03 -18.11 -3.69
N LEU A 102 -0.02 -17.26 -3.84
CA LEU A 102 0.57 -16.88 -5.13
C LEU A 102 2.04 -17.33 -5.30
N GLY A 103 2.61 -18.04 -4.35
CA GLY A 103 4.01 -18.48 -4.38
C GLY A 103 5.01 -17.42 -3.92
N PHE A 104 4.56 -16.24 -3.56
CA PHE A 104 5.38 -15.16 -2.99
C PHE A 104 4.60 -14.41 -1.90
N SER A 105 5.29 -13.85 -0.95
CA SER A 105 4.77 -12.93 0.05
C SER A 105 5.95 -12.21 0.71
N ASN A 106 5.63 -11.30 1.60
CA ASN A 106 6.59 -10.61 2.44
C ASN A 106 6.23 -10.91 3.90
N ARG A 107 7.20 -11.35 4.71
CA ARG A 107 6.95 -11.72 6.12
C ARG A 107 6.34 -10.61 6.96
N TRP A 108 6.44 -9.36 6.50
CA TRP A 108 5.89 -8.19 7.18
C TRP A 108 4.43 -7.90 6.83
N TYR A 109 3.84 -8.59 5.84
CA TYR A 109 2.46 -8.33 5.44
C TYR A 109 1.47 -8.66 6.56
N ARG A 110 1.53 -9.86 7.12
CA ARG A 110 0.62 -10.28 8.20
C ARG A 110 0.75 -9.41 9.46
N PRO A 111 1.95 -9.19 10.04
CA PRO A 111 2.08 -8.27 11.17
C PRO A 111 1.76 -6.81 10.79
N GLY A 112 1.99 -6.40 9.54
CA GLY A 112 1.63 -5.06 9.05
C GLY A 112 0.11 -4.85 9.00
N ILE A 113 -0.68 -5.86 8.60
CA ILE A 113 -2.15 -5.83 8.68
C ILE A 113 -2.59 -5.65 10.14
N ALA A 114 -2.05 -6.49 11.04
CA ALA A 114 -2.42 -6.46 12.47
C ALA A 114 -2.08 -5.14 13.17
N ASN A 115 -1.09 -4.40 12.66
CA ASN A 115 -0.63 -3.10 13.19
C ASN A 115 -0.89 -1.95 12.22
N SER A 116 -1.88 -2.11 11.34
CA SER A 116 -2.29 -1.05 10.42
C SER A 116 -2.94 0.12 11.15
N ILE A 117 -2.82 1.30 10.57
CA ILE A 117 -3.40 2.53 11.11
C ILE A 117 -4.49 3.06 10.19
N ARG A 118 -5.50 3.70 10.77
CA ARG A 118 -6.55 4.36 10.01
C ARG A 118 -6.06 5.72 9.51
N TYR A 119 -6.31 5.97 8.24
CA TYR A 119 -6.03 7.26 7.62
C TYR A 119 -7.28 7.77 6.92
N GLN A 120 -7.58 9.06 7.08
CA GLN A 120 -8.71 9.71 6.41
C GLN A 120 -8.20 10.44 5.17
N LEU A 121 -8.64 9.98 4.00
CA LEU A 121 -8.37 10.62 2.73
C LEU A 121 -9.11 11.97 2.61
N PRO A 122 -8.70 12.87 1.71
CA PRO A 122 -9.35 14.16 1.49
C PRO A 122 -10.85 14.09 1.21
N SER A 123 -11.33 13.01 0.58
CA SER A 123 -12.77 12.76 0.36
C SER A 123 -13.56 12.47 1.65
N GLY A 124 -12.87 12.30 2.79
CA GLY A 124 -13.45 11.83 4.03
C GLY A 124 -13.49 10.31 4.17
N ARG A 125 -13.12 9.55 3.13
CA ARG A 125 -13.06 8.08 3.17
C ARG A 125 -11.92 7.63 4.09
N GLN A 126 -12.22 6.65 4.95
CA GLN A 126 -11.21 6.01 5.78
C GLN A 126 -10.62 4.80 5.06
N ILE A 127 -9.30 4.68 5.10
CA ILE A 127 -8.53 3.52 4.66
C ILE A 127 -7.63 3.02 5.78
N LEU A 128 -7.17 1.78 5.66
CA LEU A 128 -6.08 1.25 6.48
C LEU A 128 -4.78 1.39 5.70
N ILE A 129 -3.73 1.86 6.35
CA ILE A 129 -2.38 1.92 5.80
C ILE A 129 -1.41 1.20 6.75
N PHE A 130 -0.28 0.71 6.23
CA PHE A 130 0.75 0.18 7.11
C PHE A 130 1.23 1.29 8.05
N SER A 131 1.50 0.97 9.31
CA SER A 131 2.26 1.89 10.15
C SER A 131 3.70 1.99 9.65
N THR A 132 4.37 3.12 9.91
CA THR A 132 5.70 3.43 9.38
C THR A 132 6.72 2.30 9.53
N PRO A 133 6.85 1.59 10.69
CA PRO A 133 7.79 0.49 10.82
C PRO A 133 7.56 -0.65 9.83
N TYR A 134 6.29 -1.01 9.60
CA TYR A 134 5.93 -2.11 8.70
C TYR A 134 6.03 -1.71 7.23
N LEU A 135 5.74 -0.46 6.88
CA LEU A 135 6.01 0.08 5.55
C LEU A 135 7.50 -0.02 5.22
N LEU A 136 8.37 0.39 6.14
CA LEU A 136 9.82 0.33 5.95
C LEU A 136 10.32 -1.09 5.88
N ALA A 137 9.91 -1.94 6.82
CA ALA A 137 10.33 -3.34 6.88
C ALA A 137 9.92 -4.12 5.62
N SER A 138 8.69 -3.91 5.12
CA SER A 138 8.22 -4.55 3.89
C SER A 138 8.97 -4.07 2.66
N LYS A 139 9.32 -2.78 2.58
CA LYS A 139 10.15 -2.23 1.51
C LYS A 139 11.57 -2.79 1.53
N ILE A 140 12.20 -2.86 2.69
CA ILE A 140 13.55 -3.43 2.85
C ILE A 140 13.57 -4.89 2.39
N GLU A 141 12.61 -5.71 2.83
CA GLU A 141 12.55 -7.12 2.44
C GLU A 141 12.30 -7.30 0.94
N ALA A 142 11.32 -6.60 0.37
CA ALA A 142 11.05 -6.63 -1.06
C ALA A 142 12.28 -6.25 -1.89
N PHE A 143 13.13 -5.42 -1.34
CA PHE A 143 14.37 -4.99 -1.93
C PHE A 143 15.47 -6.04 -1.85
N MET A 144 15.69 -6.64 -0.68
CA MET A 144 16.67 -7.71 -0.49
C MET A 144 16.40 -8.89 -1.42
N GLY A 145 15.12 -9.17 -1.69
CA GLY A 145 14.69 -10.23 -2.63
C GLY A 145 15.00 -9.94 -4.11
N ARG A 146 15.22 -8.67 -4.49
CA ARG A 146 15.49 -8.28 -5.90
C ARG A 146 16.98 -8.16 -6.25
N GLY A 147 17.90 -8.48 -5.34
CA GLY A 147 19.34 -8.60 -5.60
C GLY A 147 20.13 -7.30 -5.89
N GLY A 148 19.56 -6.14 -5.62
CA GLY A 148 20.20 -4.85 -5.94
C GLY A 148 20.65 -4.06 -4.70
N VAL A 149 21.95 -3.86 -4.49
CA VAL A 149 22.48 -3.33 -3.21
C VAL A 149 22.67 -1.79 -3.20
N THR A 150 23.02 -1.14 -4.29
CA THR A 150 23.58 0.21 -4.22
C THR A 150 22.56 1.34 -4.40
N PHE A 151 21.66 1.23 -5.35
CA PHE A 151 20.71 2.31 -5.67
C PHE A 151 19.61 2.52 -4.62
N ILE A 152 19.35 1.52 -3.85
CA ILE A 152 18.20 1.44 -2.95
C ILE A 152 18.53 1.82 -1.51
N LEU A 153 19.79 1.71 -1.10
CA LEU A 153 20.21 2.31 0.17
C LEU A 153 19.83 3.80 0.20
N VAL A 154 20.00 4.50 -0.95
CA VAL A 154 19.59 5.89 -1.10
C VAL A 154 18.07 6.07 -1.03
N LEU A 155 17.27 5.17 -1.63
CA LEU A 155 15.81 5.25 -1.60
C LEU A 155 15.25 4.90 -0.22
N ILE A 156 15.83 3.91 0.45
CA ILE A 156 15.49 3.54 1.84
C ILE A 156 15.91 4.67 2.78
N LEU A 157 17.10 5.21 2.64
CA LEU A 157 17.58 6.33 3.47
C LEU A 157 16.72 7.58 3.26
N LYS A 158 16.30 7.90 2.03
CA LYS A 158 15.34 8.98 1.78
C LYS A 158 13.99 8.70 2.43
N THR A 159 13.45 7.49 2.29
CA THR A 159 12.18 7.11 2.94
C THR A 159 12.32 7.13 4.48
N LEU A 160 13.44 6.63 5.02
CA LEU A 160 13.75 6.70 6.45
C LEU A 160 13.89 8.14 6.94
N TRP A 161 14.60 8.98 6.20
CA TRP A 161 14.77 10.39 6.54
C TRP A 161 13.42 11.11 6.59
N HIS A 162 12.58 10.93 5.58
CA HIS A 162 11.25 11.51 5.56
C HIS A 162 10.34 10.94 6.65
N CYS A 163 10.39 9.65 6.91
CA CYS A 163 9.63 9.04 8.00
C CYS A 163 10.12 9.47 9.38
N LEU A 164 11.43 9.62 9.60
CA LEU A 164 11.99 10.07 10.89
C LEU A 164 11.73 11.56 11.14
N THR A 165 11.78 12.38 10.11
CA THR A 165 11.46 13.82 10.23
C THR A 165 9.95 14.05 10.31
N GLY A 166 9.13 13.20 9.65
CA GLY A 166 7.65 13.27 9.70
C GLY A 166 7.02 12.59 10.92
N VAL A 167 7.67 11.61 11.55
CA VAL A 167 7.13 10.89 12.75
C VAL A 167 6.91 11.83 13.92
N LEU A 168 7.73 12.87 14.07
CA LEU A 168 7.49 13.91 15.08
C LEU A 168 6.18 14.69 14.86
N VAL A 169 5.64 14.69 13.65
CA VAL A 169 4.42 15.43 13.28
C VAL A 169 3.19 14.54 13.30
N CYS A 170 3.32 13.27 12.90
CA CYS A 170 2.18 12.32 12.93
C CYS A 170 1.72 12.04 14.37
N SER A 171 2.64 11.96 15.34
CA SER A 171 2.28 11.82 16.75
C SER A 171 1.49 13.03 17.29
N ARG A 172 1.70 14.23 16.74
CA ARG A 172 0.94 15.43 17.14
C ARG A 172 -0.46 15.49 16.51
N LYS A 173 -0.67 14.91 15.32
CA LYS A 173 -2.00 14.86 14.68
C LYS A 173 -2.90 13.77 15.30
N CYS A 174 -2.35 12.61 15.67
CA CYS A 174 -3.12 11.56 16.37
C CYS A 174 -3.57 12.00 17.77
N ASN A 175 -2.76 12.76 18.51
CA ASN A 175 -3.15 13.25 19.86
C ASN A 175 -4.23 14.34 19.85
N LYS A 176 -4.48 15.02 18.72
CA LYS A 176 -5.55 16.03 18.65
C LYS A 176 -6.94 15.43 18.38
N LEU A 177 -7.03 14.18 17.96
CA LEU A 177 -8.31 13.49 17.67
C LEU A 177 -8.86 12.69 18.87
N THR A 178 -8.07 12.50 19.94
CA THR A 178 -8.49 11.79 21.16
C THR A 178 -8.91 12.71 22.31
N MET A 179 -8.93 14.03 22.09
CA MET A 179 -9.36 15.01 23.11
C MET A 179 -10.53 15.87 22.59
N LYS A 180 -11.59 15.22 22.11
CA LYS A 180 -12.93 15.83 22.02
C LYS A 180 -13.99 14.77 22.23
#